data_7a68f06e708d0203305eff8410b8879b
#
_entry.id   7a68f06e708d0203305eff8410b8879b
#
_cell.length_a   1.000
_cell.length_b   1.000
_cell.length_c   1.000
_cell.angle_alpha   90.00
_cell.angle_beta   90.00
_cell.angle_gamma   90.00
#
_symmetry.space_group_name_H-M   'P 1'
#
loop_
_entity.id
_entity.type
_entity.pdbx_description
1 polymer ?
#
loop_
_entity_poly.entity_id
_entity_poly.type
_entity_poly.pdbx_seq_one_letter_code
_entity_poly.pdbx_strand_id
1 'polypeptide(L)'
;MRAGTRSQHLLPPQDNRAAMGYQRQDPVIPPQRDLDDRETLVSEHEYKEKTCQSAALFNVVNSIIGSGIIDFSLILLIKGGALSGTDTYQSLVNKTFGFPGYILLSVLQFLYPFIAMISYNIIAGDTLSKVFQRIPGVDPENVFIGRHFIIGLSTVTFTLPLSLYRNIAKLGKVSLISTGLTTLILGIVMARAISLGPHIPKTEDAWVFAKPNAIQAVGVMSFAFICHHNSFLVYSSLEEPTVAKWSRLIHMSIVISVFICIFFATCGYLTFTGFTQGDLFENYCRNDDLVTFGRFCYGVTVILTYPMECFVTREVIANVFFGGNLSSVFHIVVTVMVITVATLVSLLIDCLGIVLELNGVLCATPLIFIIPSACYLKLSEEPRTHSDKIMSYVMLPIGAAVMVFGFVMAITNPQDCTHGQEMFYCFPDNFSLTNTSESHIQQTTQLSILNISIFQ
;
A
#
# COMPACT_ATOMS: atom_id res chain seq x y z
N MET A 1 -29.31 -60.86 54.61
CA MET A 1 -30.31 -60.36 55.58
C MET A 1 -31.04 -59.22 54.94
N ARG A 2 -32.29 -59.43 54.71
CA ARG A 2 -33.50 -58.58 54.87
C ARG A 2 -33.42 -57.19 54.26
N ALA A 3 -34.19 -56.99 53.23
CA ALA A 3 -35.64 -56.72 53.14
C ALA A 3 -35.89 -55.20 53.18
N GLY A 4 -36.42 -54.59 52.14
CA GLY A 4 -37.81 -54.45 51.75
C GLY A 4 -38.19 -53.00 52.02
N THR A 5 -38.91 -52.30 51.23
CA THR A 5 -40.32 -52.22 50.89
C THR A 5 -40.57 -50.97 50.02
N ARG A 6 -41.11 -51.00 48.90
CA ARG A 6 -42.37 -50.67 48.22
C ARG A 6 -43.33 -49.71 48.93
N SER A 7 -43.77 -48.65 48.30
CA SER A 7 -45.06 -47.99 48.27
C SER A 7 -44.99 -46.86 47.18
N GLN A 8 -45.64 -46.90 46.13
CA GLN A 8 -47.03 -46.80 45.56
C GLN A 8 -47.90 -45.68 46.09
N HIS A 9 -48.54 -45.01 45.11
CA HIS A 9 -49.75 -44.17 45.11
C HIS A 9 -49.52 -42.68 45.41
N LEU A 10 -50.05 -41.71 44.64
CA LEU A 10 -51.39 -41.51 44.04
C LEU A 10 -51.35 -40.33 43.04
N LEU A 11 -51.98 -40.46 41.87
CA LEU A 11 -52.67 -39.41 41.11
C LEU A 11 -54.04 -39.23 41.68
N PRO A 12 -54.86 -38.19 41.49
CA PRO A 12 -55.07 -37.18 40.43
C PRO A 12 -55.54 -35.79 41.02
N PRO A 13 -56.29 -34.90 40.36
CA PRO A 13 -57.06 -34.99 39.11
C PRO A 13 -56.87 -33.85 38.10
N GLN A 14 -57.38 -34.06 36.89
CA GLN A 14 -57.60 -33.09 35.80
C GLN A 14 -58.51 -31.94 36.27
N ASP A 15 -58.18 -30.71 35.78
CA ASP A 15 -59.20 -29.72 35.53
C ASP A 15 -58.99 -29.06 34.16
N ASN A 16 -60.06 -29.14 33.37
CA ASN A 16 -60.19 -28.56 32.03
C ASN A 16 -60.33 -27.04 32.11
N ARG A 17 -59.53 -26.31 31.36
CA ARG A 17 -60.00 -25.05 30.73
C ARG A 17 -59.22 -24.74 29.47
N ALA A 18 -59.97 -24.81 28.38
CA ALA A 18 -59.95 -23.97 27.18
C ALA A 18 -58.65 -23.59 26.50
N ALA A 19 -58.36 -24.26 25.42
CA ALA A 19 -58.13 -23.79 24.05
C ALA A 19 -57.67 -22.32 23.88
N MET A 20 -56.40 -22.13 23.61
CA MET A 20 -55.94 -21.16 22.62
C MET A 20 -54.75 -21.75 21.89
N GLY A 21 -54.93 -22.01 20.61
CA GLY A 21 -53.96 -22.65 19.74
C GLY A 21 -52.74 -21.74 19.51
N TYR A 22 -51.61 -22.21 19.95
CA TYR A 22 -50.33 -21.79 19.42
C TYR A 22 -49.91 -22.85 18.43
N GLN A 23 -50.09 -22.58 17.13
CA GLN A 23 -49.47 -23.36 16.07
C GLN A 23 -47.95 -23.15 16.20
N ARG A 24 -47.28 -24.21 16.61
CA ARG A 24 -45.85 -24.38 16.46
C ARG A 24 -45.58 -24.43 14.96
N GLN A 25 -45.10 -23.36 14.36
CA GLN A 25 -44.51 -23.39 13.05
C GLN A 25 -43.23 -24.21 13.16
N ASP A 26 -43.22 -25.35 12.55
CA ASP A 26 -42.00 -26.13 12.29
C ASP A 26 -41.02 -25.25 11.49
N PRO A 27 -39.70 -25.31 11.80
CA PRO A 27 -38.73 -24.57 11.05
C PRO A 27 -38.73 -25.08 9.59
N VAL A 28 -39.05 -24.17 8.68
CA VAL A 28 -38.97 -24.41 7.24
C VAL A 28 -37.50 -24.74 6.94
N ILE A 29 -37.23 -26.01 6.63
CA ILE A 29 -35.96 -26.49 6.12
C ILE A 29 -35.82 -25.87 4.73
N PRO A 30 -34.85 -25.01 4.47
CA PRO A 30 -34.59 -24.51 3.12
C PRO A 30 -34.21 -25.68 2.21
N PRO A 31 -34.58 -25.65 0.93
CA PRO A 31 -34.30 -26.75 0.00
C PRO A 31 -32.80 -27.03 -0.01
N GLN A 32 -32.47 -28.30 0.07
CA GLN A 32 -31.12 -28.86 -0.04
C GLN A 32 -30.52 -28.41 -1.37
N ARG A 33 -29.69 -27.37 -1.33
CA ARG A 33 -28.76 -27.08 -2.41
C ARG A 33 -27.67 -28.13 -2.39
N ASP A 34 -27.34 -28.61 -3.54
CA ASP A 34 -26.46 -29.72 -3.79
C ASP A 34 -25.21 -29.70 -2.89
N LEU A 35 -24.93 -30.86 -2.29
CA LEU A 35 -23.76 -31.12 -1.44
C LEU A 35 -22.43 -30.80 -2.14
N ASP A 36 -22.40 -30.85 -3.45
CA ASP A 36 -21.23 -30.51 -4.28
C ASP A 36 -20.82 -29.03 -4.21
N ASP A 37 -21.80 -28.10 -4.14
CA ASP A 37 -21.51 -26.67 -4.00
C ASP A 37 -21.00 -26.29 -2.61
N ARG A 38 -21.35 -27.09 -1.59
CA ARG A 38 -20.88 -26.88 -0.22
C ARG A 38 -19.46 -27.38 0.01
N GLU A 39 -19.08 -28.49 -0.64
CA GLU A 39 -17.71 -29.00 -0.57
C GLU A 39 -16.73 -28.08 -1.31
N THR A 40 -17.13 -27.47 -2.43
CA THR A 40 -16.29 -26.48 -3.12
C THR A 40 -16.13 -25.18 -2.35
N LEU A 41 -17.17 -24.69 -1.67
CA LEU A 41 -17.10 -23.48 -0.83
C LEU A 41 -16.30 -23.72 0.47
N VAL A 42 -16.44 -24.89 1.08
CA VAL A 42 -15.67 -25.27 2.27
C VAL A 42 -14.22 -25.55 1.90
N SER A 43 -13.92 -26.15 0.72
CA SER A 43 -12.55 -26.38 0.26
C SER A 43 -11.81 -25.09 -0.10
N GLU A 44 -12.49 -24.04 -0.59
CA GLU A 44 -11.86 -22.75 -0.86
C GLU A 44 -11.60 -21.96 0.45
N HIS A 45 -12.42 -22.14 1.49
CA HIS A 45 -12.19 -21.52 2.81
C HIS A 45 -11.24 -22.35 3.70
N GLU A 46 -11.16 -23.66 3.52
CA GLU A 46 -10.35 -24.53 4.38
C GLU A 46 -8.89 -24.64 3.93
N TYR A 47 -8.57 -24.29 2.67
CA TYR A 47 -7.19 -24.23 2.16
C TYR A 47 -6.56 -22.83 2.29
N LYS A 48 -6.91 -22.09 3.31
CA LYS A 48 -6.06 -20.99 3.79
C LYS A 48 -4.92 -21.66 4.57
N GLU A 49 -3.84 -22.00 3.88
CA GLU A 49 -2.59 -22.35 4.57
C GLU A 49 -2.34 -21.29 5.64
N LYS A 50 -2.44 -21.69 6.90
CA LYS A 50 -2.14 -20.81 8.03
C LYS A 50 -0.73 -20.32 7.86
N THR A 51 -0.58 -19.03 7.61
CA THR A 51 0.72 -18.42 7.41
C THR A 51 1.42 -18.38 8.77
N CYS A 52 2.62 -18.94 8.87
CA CYS A 52 3.46 -18.81 10.05
C CYS A 52 3.68 -17.31 10.37
N GLN A 53 3.77 -16.94 11.64
CA GLN A 53 3.95 -15.56 12.09
C GLN A 53 5.13 -14.86 11.37
N SER A 54 6.21 -15.58 11.07
CA SER A 54 7.34 -15.05 10.31
C SER A 54 6.98 -14.67 8.87
N ALA A 55 6.21 -15.50 8.16
CA ALA A 55 5.78 -15.20 6.79
C ALA A 55 4.76 -14.05 6.76
N ALA A 56 3.87 -13.96 7.75
CA ALA A 56 2.97 -12.82 7.92
C ALA A 56 3.76 -11.53 8.21
N LEU A 57 4.80 -11.61 9.06
CA LEU A 57 5.72 -10.48 9.31
C LEU A 57 6.36 -9.99 8.01
N PHE A 58 6.92 -10.88 7.18
CA PHE A 58 7.54 -10.48 5.91
C PHE A 58 6.54 -9.82 4.95
N ASN A 59 5.32 -10.32 4.87
CA ASN A 59 4.29 -9.71 4.05
C ASN A 59 3.93 -8.28 4.53
N VAL A 60 3.80 -8.09 5.85
CA VAL A 60 3.52 -6.77 6.44
C VAL A 60 4.71 -5.84 6.28
N VAL A 61 5.93 -6.29 6.57
CA VAL A 61 7.16 -5.48 6.40
C VAL A 61 7.34 -5.08 4.94
N ASN A 62 7.16 -5.98 3.99
CA ASN A 62 7.28 -5.66 2.57
C ASN A 62 6.20 -4.68 2.09
N SER A 63 4.97 -4.78 2.62
CA SER A 63 3.90 -3.81 2.35
C SER A 63 4.16 -2.44 3.01
N ILE A 64 4.94 -2.43 4.08
CA ILE A 64 5.26 -1.24 4.87
C ILE A 64 6.62 -0.64 4.50
N ILE A 65 7.58 -1.41 3.96
CA ILE A 65 8.88 -0.89 3.52
C ILE A 65 8.68 0.20 2.46
N GLY A 66 9.12 1.39 2.78
CA GLY A 66 8.93 2.59 1.98
C GLY A 66 7.95 3.58 2.61
N SER A 67 7.40 3.28 3.75
CA SER A 67 6.27 4.04 4.29
C SER A 67 6.18 4.09 5.83
N GLY A 68 6.35 5.12 6.46
CA GLY A 68 6.43 5.56 7.82
C GLY A 68 5.33 5.25 8.83
N ILE A 69 4.81 5.58 9.68
CA ILE A 69 4.39 5.39 11.05
C ILE A 69 2.87 5.34 11.20
N ILE A 70 2.23 4.14 11.25
CA ILE A 70 0.82 4.14 11.63
C ILE A 70 0.41 2.83 12.36
N ASP A 71 1.22 2.46 13.33
CA ASP A 71 1.02 1.31 14.21
C ASP A 71 -0.35 1.32 14.88
N PHE A 72 -0.65 2.45 15.52
CA PHE A 72 -1.85 2.59 16.32
C PHE A 72 -3.14 2.40 15.49
N SER A 73 -3.18 2.96 14.29
CA SER A 73 -4.35 2.85 13.41
C SER A 73 -4.63 1.41 12.96
N LEU A 74 -3.58 0.63 12.69
CA LEU A 74 -3.69 -0.79 12.35
C LEU A 74 -4.25 -1.62 13.50
N ILE A 75 -3.87 -1.28 14.73
CA ILE A 75 -4.39 -1.91 15.94
C ILE A 75 -5.85 -1.52 16.15
N LEU A 76 -6.20 -0.24 15.99
CA LEU A 76 -7.58 0.24 16.07
C LEU A 76 -8.49 -0.42 15.04
N LEU A 77 -8.00 -0.62 13.83
CA LEU A 77 -8.74 -1.25 12.75
C LEU A 77 -9.18 -2.68 13.15
N ILE A 78 -8.25 -3.48 13.66
CA ILE A 78 -8.56 -4.86 14.09
C ILE A 78 -9.37 -4.88 15.40
N LYS A 79 -9.12 -3.94 16.34
CA LYS A 79 -9.99 -3.77 17.52
C LYS A 79 -11.43 -3.44 17.10
N GLY A 80 -11.61 -2.54 16.13
CA GLY A 80 -12.93 -2.22 15.56
C GLY A 80 -13.61 -3.44 14.94
N GLY A 81 -12.87 -4.27 14.20
CA GLY A 81 -13.35 -5.54 13.69
C GLY A 81 -13.80 -6.49 14.79
N ALA A 82 -13.01 -6.65 15.84
CA ALA A 82 -13.34 -7.48 17.00
C ALA A 82 -14.60 -6.97 17.74
N LEU A 83 -14.71 -5.64 17.96
CA LEU A 83 -15.87 -5.03 18.60
C LEU A 83 -17.16 -5.17 17.77
N SER A 84 -17.04 -5.12 16.46
CA SER A 84 -18.18 -5.24 15.55
C SER A 84 -18.49 -6.69 15.17
N GLY A 85 -17.59 -7.64 15.43
CA GLY A 85 -17.71 -9.02 14.97
C GLY A 85 -17.62 -9.13 13.44
N THR A 86 -16.74 -8.33 12.81
CA THR A 86 -16.53 -8.32 11.36
C THR A 86 -15.09 -8.71 11.04
N ASP A 87 -14.90 -9.36 9.92
CA ASP A 87 -13.65 -9.97 9.45
C ASP A 87 -13.04 -9.27 8.22
N THR A 88 -13.71 -8.23 7.71
CA THR A 88 -13.22 -7.41 6.59
C THR A 88 -13.37 -5.92 6.91
N TYR A 89 -12.51 -5.11 6.31
CA TYR A 89 -12.58 -3.64 6.46
C TYR A 89 -13.90 -3.10 5.92
N GLN A 90 -14.36 -3.63 4.79
CA GLN A 90 -15.62 -3.24 4.18
C GLN A 90 -16.84 -3.56 5.08
N SER A 91 -16.86 -4.76 5.67
CA SER A 91 -17.93 -5.17 6.62
C SER A 91 -17.93 -4.31 7.88
N LEU A 92 -16.73 -3.95 8.40
CA LEU A 92 -16.59 -3.07 9.54
C LEU A 92 -17.22 -1.70 9.26
N VAL A 93 -16.86 -1.07 8.14
CA VAL A 93 -17.37 0.27 7.79
C VAL A 93 -18.87 0.22 7.45
N ASN A 94 -19.32 -0.84 6.77
CA ASN A 94 -20.74 -1.04 6.50
C ASN A 94 -21.55 -1.15 7.81
N LYS A 95 -21.07 -1.91 8.78
CA LYS A 95 -21.74 -2.06 10.09
C LYS A 95 -21.73 -0.75 10.88
N THR A 96 -20.69 0.07 10.72
CA THR A 96 -20.52 1.32 11.46
C THR A 96 -21.27 2.48 10.83
N PHE A 97 -21.15 2.68 9.51
CA PHE A 97 -21.66 3.85 8.77
C PHE A 97 -22.72 3.50 7.73
N GLY A 98 -23.06 2.21 7.59
CA GLY A 98 -24.03 1.74 6.60
C GLY A 98 -23.48 1.79 5.17
N PHE A 99 -24.42 1.66 4.22
CA PHE A 99 -24.09 1.58 2.79
C PHE A 99 -23.28 2.75 2.23
N PRO A 100 -23.51 4.03 2.59
CA PRO A 100 -22.68 5.15 2.11
C PRO A 100 -21.22 5.01 2.53
N GLY A 101 -20.96 4.60 3.77
CA GLY A 101 -19.61 4.33 4.26
C GLY A 101 -18.95 3.18 3.52
N TYR A 102 -19.68 2.10 3.26
CA TYR A 102 -19.22 0.96 2.47
C TYR A 102 -18.76 1.38 1.07
N ILE A 103 -19.56 2.18 0.36
CA ILE A 103 -19.20 2.66 -0.99
C ILE A 103 -17.96 3.56 -0.94
N LEU A 104 -17.92 4.53 -0.03
CA LEU A 104 -16.77 5.42 0.12
C LEU A 104 -15.48 4.62 0.37
N LEU A 105 -15.53 3.68 1.33
CA LEU A 105 -14.37 2.83 1.60
C LEU A 105 -13.97 1.98 0.39
N SER A 106 -14.95 1.38 -0.31
CA SER A 106 -14.68 0.53 -1.48
C SER A 106 -14.01 1.32 -2.61
N VAL A 107 -14.43 2.57 -2.83
CA VAL A 107 -13.78 3.46 -3.81
C VAL A 107 -12.34 3.76 -3.39
N LEU A 108 -12.08 4.08 -2.14
CA LEU A 108 -10.72 4.35 -1.65
C LEU A 108 -9.83 3.10 -1.69
N GLN A 109 -10.37 1.94 -1.30
CA GLN A 109 -9.65 0.66 -1.35
C GLN A 109 -9.39 0.18 -2.79
N PHE A 110 -10.18 0.61 -3.76
CA PHE A 110 -9.92 0.38 -5.18
C PHE A 110 -8.86 1.35 -5.71
N LEU A 111 -9.04 2.66 -5.46
CA LEU A 111 -8.17 3.70 -6.03
C LEU A 111 -6.74 3.60 -5.51
N TYR A 112 -6.55 3.37 -4.20
CA TYR A 112 -5.22 3.31 -3.61
C TYR A 112 -4.30 2.28 -4.30
N PRO A 113 -4.63 0.97 -4.33
CA PRO A 113 -3.78 -0.03 -4.95
C PRO A 113 -3.73 0.09 -6.47
N PHE A 114 -4.79 0.60 -7.10
CA PHE A 114 -4.80 0.86 -8.53
C PHE A 114 -3.78 1.95 -8.93
N ILE A 115 -3.72 3.05 -8.19
CA ILE A 115 -2.72 4.10 -8.42
C ILE A 115 -1.31 3.61 -8.02
N ALA A 116 -1.18 2.76 -7.00
CA ALA A 116 0.09 2.13 -6.66
C ALA A 116 0.63 1.25 -7.80
N MET A 117 -0.24 0.51 -8.50
CA MET A 117 0.15 -0.26 -9.69
C MET A 117 0.66 0.64 -10.83
N ILE A 118 0.05 1.82 -11.03
CA ILE A 118 0.54 2.83 -11.98
C ILE A 118 1.95 3.27 -11.59
N SER A 119 2.18 3.60 -10.32
CA SER A 119 3.49 4.00 -9.80
C SER A 119 4.55 2.90 -9.99
N TYR A 120 4.20 1.64 -9.75
CA TYR A 120 5.11 0.51 -9.96
C TYR A 120 5.50 0.32 -11.43
N ASN A 121 4.57 0.54 -12.37
CA ASN A 121 4.89 0.51 -13.80
C ASN A 121 5.83 1.66 -14.18
N ILE A 122 5.62 2.86 -13.64
CA ILE A 122 6.50 4.01 -13.84
C ILE A 122 7.91 3.67 -13.36
N ILE A 123 8.05 3.24 -12.11
CA ILE A 123 9.33 2.86 -11.51
C ILE A 123 10.03 1.76 -12.33
N ALA A 124 9.31 0.69 -12.69
CA ALA A 124 9.88 -0.39 -13.50
C ALA A 124 10.36 0.11 -14.86
N GLY A 125 9.59 0.99 -15.52
CA GLY A 125 9.98 1.60 -16.77
C GLY A 125 11.24 2.45 -16.65
N ASP A 126 11.28 3.33 -15.65
CA ASP A 126 12.37 4.28 -15.45
C ASP A 126 13.68 3.59 -15.04
N THR A 127 13.59 2.64 -14.12
CA THR A 127 14.78 1.92 -13.64
C THR A 127 15.31 0.92 -14.65
N LEU A 128 14.46 0.08 -15.25
CA LEU A 128 14.90 -0.97 -16.16
C LEU A 128 15.37 -0.40 -17.51
N SER A 129 14.76 0.68 -18.02
CA SER A 129 15.26 1.31 -19.25
C SER A 129 16.71 1.80 -19.09
N LYS A 130 17.05 2.41 -17.94
CA LYS A 130 18.44 2.81 -17.64
C LYS A 130 19.39 1.63 -17.50
N VAL A 131 18.92 0.49 -16.99
CA VAL A 131 19.71 -0.76 -16.94
C VAL A 131 20.00 -1.28 -18.34
N PHE A 132 19.00 -1.31 -19.23
CA PHE A 132 19.20 -1.78 -20.61
C PHE A 132 20.05 -0.83 -21.44
N GLN A 133 19.95 0.48 -21.24
CA GLN A 133 20.80 1.49 -21.88
C GLN A 133 22.29 1.36 -21.50
N ARG A 134 22.60 0.67 -20.38
CA ARG A 134 23.98 0.43 -19.94
C ARG A 134 24.64 -0.77 -20.63
N ILE A 135 23.91 -1.58 -21.40
CA ILE A 135 24.45 -2.76 -22.08
C ILE A 135 25.36 -2.27 -23.22
N PRO A 136 26.66 -2.70 -23.27
CA PRO A 136 27.58 -2.29 -24.31
C PRO A 136 27.07 -2.66 -25.72
N GLY A 137 27.15 -1.71 -26.64
CA GLY A 137 26.73 -1.91 -28.04
C GLY A 137 25.26 -1.69 -28.33
N VAL A 138 24.50 -1.25 -27.33
CA VAL A 138 23.11 -0.90 -27.49
C VAL A 138 22.97 0.62 -27.62
N ASP A 139 22.26 1.08 -28.66
CA ASP A 139 22.00 2.49 -28.88
C ASP A 139 20.96 2.98 -27.84
N PRO A 140 21.27 4.00 -27.00
CA PRO A 140 20.35 4.53 -26.00
C PRO A 140 19.05 5.10 -26.58
N GLU A 141 19.04 5.51 -27.85
CA GLU A 141 17.86 6.04 -28.55
C GLU A 141 16.98 4.95 -29.19
N ASN A 142 17.35 3.68 -29.02
CA ASN A 142 16.59 2.58 -29.59
C ASN A 142 15.21 2.47 -28.93
N VAL A 143 14.15 2.48 -29.74
CA VAL A 143 12.74 2.39 -29.30
C VAL A 143 12.47 1.18 -28.41
N PHE A 144 13.17 0.05 -28.65
CA PHE A 144 13.04 -1.20 -27.87
C PHE A 144 13.65 -1.12 -26.46
N ILE A 145 14.36 -0.04 -26.14
CA ILE A 145 14.93 0.20 -24.81
C ILE A 145 14.25 1.41 -24.17
N GLY A 146 13.38 2.08 -24.92
CA GLY A 146 12.59 3.19 -24.45
C GLY A 146 11.65 2.77 -23.29
N ARG A 147 11.43 3.68 -22.36
CA ARG A 147 10.57 3.51 -21.17
C ARG A 147 9.23 2.85 -21.50
N HIS A 148 8.53 3.34 -22.52
CA HIS A 148 7.19 2.83 -22.91
C HIS A 148 7.23 1.36 -23.34
N PHE A 149 8.25 0.97 -24.10
CA PHE A 149 8.42 -0.42 -24.51
C PHE A 149 8.75 -1.33 -23.32
N ILE A 150 9.63 -0.89 -22.42
CA ILE A 150 10.01 -1.64 -21.22
C ILE A 150 8.82 -1.82 -20.27
N ILE A 151 7.98 -0.79 -20.08
CA ILE A 151 6.73 -0.93 -19.31
C ILE A 151 5.83 -2.01 -19.92
N GLY A 152 5.59 -1.96 -21.23
CA GLY A 152 4.76 -2.96 -21.91
C GLY A 152 5.34 -4.36 -21.83
N LEU A 153 6.64 -4.50 -22.08
CA LEU A 153 7.37 -5.77 -22.04
C LEU A 153 7.34 -6.39 -20.64
N SER A 154 7.67 -5.62 -19.59
CA SER A 154 7.68 -6.10 -18.21
C SER A 154 6.27 -6.46 -17.73
N THR A 155 5.25 -5.71 -18.17
CA THR A 155 3.86 -6.01 -17.84
C THR A 155 3.44 -7.36 -18.43
N VAL A 156 3.68 -7.59 -19.72
CA VAL A 156 3.23 -8.83 -20.40
C VAL A 156 4.04 -10.05 -19.94
N THR A 157 5.34 -9.90 -19.75
CA THR A 157 6.21 -11.05 -19.45
C THR A 157 6.23 -11.45 -17.98
N PHE A 158 6.11 -10.50 -17.06
CA PHE A 158 6.26 -10.75 -15.62
C PHE A 158 5.02 -10.39 -14.83
N THR A 159 4.56 -9.13 -14.93
CA THR A 159 3.52 -8.61 -14.03
C THR A 159 2.18 -9.32 -14.24
N LEU A 160 1.76 -9.50 -15.48
CA LEU A 160 0.50 -10.16 -15.81
C LEU A 160 0.49 -11.65 -15.40
N PRO A 161 1.48 -12.49 -15.74
CA PRO A 161 1.51 -13.87 -15.30
C PRO A 161 1.52 -14.03 -13.78
N LEU A 162 2.29 -13.19 -13.07
CA LEU A 162 2.36 -13.22 -11.62
C LEU A 162 1.04 -12.79 -10.97
N SER A 163 0.32 -11.84 -11.55
CA SER A 163 -0.96 -11.33 -11.04
C SER A 163 -2.14 -12.27 -11.28
N LEU A 164 -2.00 -13.24 -12.18
CA LEU A 164 -3.02 -14.26 -12.43
C LEU A 164 -3.09 -15.33 -11.34
N TYR A 165 -2.10 -15.42 -10.45
CA TYR A 165 -2.17 -16.33 -9.31
C TYR A 165 -3.30 -15.94 -8.36
N ARG A 166 -4.07 -16.96 -7.91
CA ARG A 166 -5.19 -16.79 -6.98
C ARG A 166 -4.79 -16.84 -5.52
N ASN A 167 -3.71 -17.54 -5.22
CA ASN A 167 -3.34 -17.86 -3.84
C ASN A 167 -2.26 -16.90 -3.32
N ILE A 168 -2.63 -16.07 -2.33
CA ILE A 168 -1.73 -15.14 -1.64
C ILE A 168 -0.61 -15.85 -0.87
N ALA A 169 -0.83 -17.06 -0.35
CA ALA A 169 0.21 -17.76 0.40
C ALA A 169 1.47 -18.02 -0.44
N LYS A 170 1.31 -18.18 -1.77
CA LYS A 170 2.46 -18.29 -2.69
C LYS A 170 3.24 -16.98 -2.83
N LEU A 171 2.59 -15.83 -2.61
CA LEU A 171 3.24 -14.52 -2.63
C LEU A 171 4.16 -14.29 -1.41
N GLY A 172 3.99 -15.01 -0.32
CA GLY A 172 4.88 -14.90 0.85
C GLY A 172 6.35 -15.19 0.54
N LYS A 173 6.64 -16.17 -0.33
CA LYS A 173 8.02 -16.44 -0.79
C LYS A 173 8.56 -15.31 -1.68
N VAL A 174 7.70 -14.74 -2.52
CA VAL A 174 8.02 -13.59 -3.38
C VAL A 174 8.32 -12.36 -2.52
N SER A 175 7.54 -12.11 -1.48
CA SER A 175 7.78 -11.02 -0.52
C SER A 175 9.13 -11.15 0.20
N LEU A 176 9.55 -12.39 0.55
CA LEU A 176 10.86 -12.62 1.15
C LEU A 176 12.01 -12.23 0.20
N ILE A 177 11.91 -12.60 -1.08
CA ILE A 177 12.90 -12.22 -2.10
C ILE A 177 12.93 -10.70 -2.25
N SER A 178 11.76 -10.06 -2.37
CA SER A 178 11.62 -8.61 -2.48
C SER A 178 12.26 -7.89 -1.28
N THR A 179 12.05 -8.37 -0.06
CA THR A 179 12.68 -7.83 1.16
C THR A 179 14.19 -7.98 1.14
N GLY A 180 14.71 -9.10 0.66
CA GLY A 180 16.15 -9.32 0.49
C GLY A 180 16.76 -8.35 -0.53
N LEU A 181 16.10 -8.14 -1.67
CA LEU A 181 16.54 -7.15 -2.68
C LEU A 181 16.49 -5.72 -2.12
N THR A 182 15.47 -5.37 -1.35
CA THR A 182 15.38 -4.04 -0.69
C THR A 182 16.54 -3.83 0.29
N THR A 183 16.92 -4.86 1.05
CA THR A 183 18.09 -4.77 1.94
C THR A 183 19.39 -4.56 1.16
N LEU A 184 19.52 -5.21 0.00
CA LEU A 184 20.65 -5.01 -0.89
C LEU A 184 20.70 -3.58 -1.47
N ILE A 185 19.55 -3.06 -1.91
CA ILE A 185 19.40 -1.67 -2.36
C ILE A 185 19.86 -0.70 -1.28
N LEU A 186 19.43 -0.92 -0.03
CA LEU A 186 19.85 -0.11 1.11
C LEU A 186 21.38 -0.10 1.29
N GLY A 187 22.02 -1.25 1.14
CA GLY A 187 23.50 -1.37 1.17
C GLY A 187 24.18 -0.59 0.04
N ILE A 188 23.61 -0.61 -1.17
CA ILE A 188 24.12 0.14 -2.32
C ILE A 188 24.02 1.65 -2.08
N VAL A 189 22.84 2.13 -1.62
CA VAL A 189 22.63 3.56 -1.32
C VAL A 189 23.57 4.02 -0.21
N MET A 190 23.78 3.22 0.84
CA MET A 190 24.76 3.50 1.90
C MET A 190 26.21 3.61 1.33
N ALA A 191 26.63 2.64 0.53
CA ALA A 191 27.97 2.66 -0.06
C ALA A 191 28.18 3.92 -0.94
N ARG A 192 27.16 4.33 -1.68
CA ARG A 192 27.21 5.54 -2.49
C ARG A 192 27.11 6.82 -1.65
N ALA A 193 26.37 6.83 -0.57
CA ALA A 193 26.35 7.96 0.36
C ALA A 193 27.74 8.26 0.93
N ILE A 194 28.51 7.24 1.25
CA ILE A 194 29.88 7.38 1.74
C ILE A 194 30.83 7.86 0.62
N SER A 195 30.71 7.34 -0.60
CA SER A 195 31.64 7.64 -1.68
C SER A 195 31.31 8.94 -2.43
N LEU A 196 30.02 9.25 -2.69
CA LEU A 196 29.58 10.41 -3.44
C LEU A 196 29.26 11.63 -2.55
N GLY A 197 28.75 11.39 -1.34
CA GLY A 197 28.29 12.45 -0.44
C GLY A 197 29.27 13.59 -0.20
N PRO A 198 30.60 13.35 -0.05
CA PRO A 198 31.60 14.41 0.09
C PRO A 198 31.83 15.21 -1.20
N HIS A 199 31.50 14.69 -2.37
CA HIS A 199 31.81 15.30 -3.67
C HIS A 199 30.64 16.12 -4.24
N ILE A 200 29.42 15.88 -3.78
CA ILE A 200 28.24 16.61 -4.28
C ILE A 200 28.05 17.89 -3.46
N PRO A 201 27.87 19.05 -4.14
CA PRO A 201 27.66 20.32 -3.45
C PRO A 201 26.38 20.28 -2.61
N LYS A 202 26.40 20.90 -1.44
CA LYS A 202 25.24 21.00 -0.55
C LYS A 202 24.43 22.23 -0.92
N THR A 203 23.09 22.13 -0.86
CA THR A 203 22.22 23.28 -1.03
C THR A 203 22.31 24.22 0.18
N GLU A 204 22.13 25.51 0.01
CA GLU A 204 22.19 26.51 1.10
C GLU A 204 21.17 26.19 2.20
N ASP A 205 20.00 25.72 1.82
CA ASP A 205 18.87 25.35 2.73
C ASP A 205 18.97 23.91 3.27
N ALA A 206 20.09 23.24 3.12
CA ALA A 206 20.23 21.81 3.46
C ALA A 206 19.84 21.46 4.90
N TRP A 207 19.98 22.39 5.83
CA TRP A 207 19.77 22.16 7.25
C TRP A 207 18.50 22.83 7.80
N VAL A 208 17.61 23.32 6.96
CA VAL A 208 16.30 23.81 7.40
C VAL A 208 15.43 22.62 7.75
N PHE A 209 15.04 22.51 9.02
CA PHE A 209 14.33 21.35 9.57
C PHE A 209 12.98 21.09 8.91
N ALA A 210 12.21 22.14 8.61
CA ALA A 210 10.91 22.00 7.95
C ALA A 210 10.63 23.22 7.07
N LYS A 211 10.17 22.95 5.85
CA LYS A 211 9.64 23.96 4.91
C LYS A 211 8.11 23.88 4.87
N PRO A 212 7.40 24.89 4.34
CA PRO A 212 5.92 24.87 4.25
C PRO A 212 5.35 23.64 3.55
N ASN A 213 6.10 23.03 2.62
CA ASN A 213 5.71 21.80 1.91
C ASN A 213 5.91 20.52 2.71
N ALA A 214 6.31 20.56 3.98
CA ALA A 214 6.44 19.37 4.83
C ALA A 214 5.14 18.53 4.93
N ILE A 215 3.97 19.17 4.76
CA ILE A 215 2.69 18.48 4.77
C ILE A 215 2.52 17.54 3.56
N GLN A 216 3.14 17.87 2.41
CA GLN A 216 3.20 16.98 1.23
C GLN A 216 3.98 15.70 1.57
N ALA A 217 5.09 15.84 2.31
CA ALA A 217 5.86 14.69 2.78
C ALA A 217 5.03 13.75 3.68
N VAL A 218 4.13 14.29 4.53
CA VAL A 218 3.20 13.46 5.32
C VAL A 218 2.25 12.67 4.41
N GLY A 219 1.79 13.26 3.30
CA GLY A 219 0.99 12.56 2.29
C GLY A 219 1.75 11.39 1.65
N VAL A 220 2.98 11.65 1.16
CA VAL A 220 3.85 10.61 0.59
C VAL A 220 4.15 9.53 1.63
N MET A 221 4.44 9.91 2.88
CA MET A 221 4.64 8.95 3.97
C MET A 221 3.38 8.15 4.27
N SER A 222 2.19 8.73 4.20
CA SER A 222 0.92 8.00 4.34
C SER A 222 0.75 6.97 3.21
N PHE A 223 1.03 7.33 1.95
CA PHE A 223 1.07 6.38 0.84
C PHE A 223 1.99 5.23 1.16
N ALA A 224 3.17 5.57 1.56
CA ALA A 224 4.26 4.67 1.73
C ALA A 224 4.05 3.70 2.92
N PHE A 225 3.27 3.94 3.99
CA PHE A 225 3.07 3.09 5.17
C PHE A 225 1.67 2.44 5.26
N ILE A 226 0.80 2.66 4.29
CA ILE A 226 -0.51 2.03 4.31
C ILE A 226 -0.42 0.52 4.07
N CYS A 227 -0.88 -0.25 5.01
CA CYS A 227 -1.18 -1.68 4.84
C CYS A 227 -2.59 -2.02 5.33
N HIS A 228 -3.42 -0.98 5.56
CA HIS A 228 -4.76 -1.10 6.13
C HIS A 228 -5.69 -1.95 5.26
N HIS A 229 -5.57 -1.84 3.94
CA HIS A 229 -6.34 -2.62 2.98
C HIS A 229 -6.07 -4.13 3.05
N ASN A 230 -4.85 -4.53 3.45
CA ASN A 230 -4.43 -5.93 3.62
C ASN A 230 -4.54 -6.44 5.06
N SER A 231 -4.83 -5.57 6.05
CA SER A 231 -4.70 -5.90 7.47
C SER A 231 -5.60 -7.06 7.91
N PHE A 232 -6.87 -7.06 7.53
CA PHE A 232 -7.76 -8.15 7.87
C PHE A 232 -7.36 -9.48 7.23
N LEU A 233 -6.86 -9.43 5.99
CA LEU A 233 -6.37 -10.60 5.28
C LEU A 233 -5.14 -11.22 5.98
N VAL A 234 -4.17 -10.39 6.36
CA VAL A 234 -2.98 -10.84 7.09
C VAL A 234 -3.37 -11.31 8.49
N TYR A 235 -4.25 -10.58 9.20
CA TYR A 235 -4.73 -10.97 10.52
C TYR A 235 -5.41 -12.34 10.51
N SER A 236 -6.29 -12.58 9.53
CA SER A 236 -7.00 -13.88 9.41
C SER A 236 -6.10 -15.04 9.01
N SER A 237 -4.90 -14.76 8.45
CA SER A 237 -3.91 -15.79 8.09
C SER A 237 -3.00 -16.20 9.26
N LEU A 238 -3.07 -15.50 10.41
CA LEU A 238 -2.29 -15.84 11.60
C LEU A 238 -2.78 -17.14 12.25
N GLU A 239 -1.85 -17.91 12.78
CA GLU A 239 -2.17 -19.02 13.69
C GLU A 239 -2.74 -18.45 14.99
N GLU A 240 -4.01 -18.80 15.30
CA GLU A 240 -4.76 -18.28 16.45
C GLU A 240 -4.76 -16.73 16.48
N PRO A 241 -5.53 -16.06 15.62
CA PRO A 241 -5.55 -14.60 15.52
C PRO A 241 -6.09 -13.97 16.80
N THR A 242 -5.25 -13.21 17.50
CA THR A 242 -5.61 -12.41 18.66
C THR A 242 -5.11 -10.99 18.51
N VAL A 243 -5.83 -10.01 19.08
CA VAL A 243 -5.42 -8.60 19.04
C VAL A 243 -4.03 -8.41 19.63
N ALA A 244 -3.65 -9.17 20.67
CA ALA A 244 -2.33 -9.09 21.28
C ALA A 244 -1.22 -9.60 20.35
N LYS A 245 -1.42 -10.72 19.64
CA LYS A 245 -0.47 -11.22 18.63
C LYS A 245 -0.35 -10.24 17.47
N TRP A 246 -1.48 -9.68 17.03
CA TRP A 246 -1.51 -8.64 16.00
C TRP A 246 -0.72 -7.41 16.40
N SER A 247 -1.00 -6.85 17.58
CA SER A 247 -0.29 -5.67 18.07
C SER A 247 1.22 -5.89 18.13
N ARG A 248 1.68 -7.05 18.61
CA ARG A 248 3.12 -7.38 18.64
C ARG A 248 3.70 -7.47 17.23
N LEU A 249 2.98 -8.12 16.29
CA LEU A 249 3.39 -8.23 14.90
C LEU A 249 3.56 -6.85 14.26
N ILE A 250 2.57 -5.99 14.43
CA ILE A 250 2.58 -4.63 13.87
C ILE A 250 3.69 -3.79 14.49
N HIS A 251 3.83 -3.77 15.80
CA HIS A 251 4.93 -3.05 16.46
C HIS A 251 6.30 -3.44 15.90
N MET A 252 6.59 -4.74 15.82
CA MET A 252 7.86 -5.22 15.26
C MET A 252 8.03 -4.81 13.81
N SER A 253 6.99 -4.95 12.99
CA SER A 253 7.01 -4.60 11.57
C SER A 253 7.29 -3.12 11.37
N ILE A 254 6.61 -2.26 12.12
CA ILE A 254 6.76 -0.80 12.01
C ILE A 254 8.13 -0.35 12.51
N VAL A 255 8.62 -0.84 13.64
CA VAL A 255 9.95 -0.49 14.13
C VAL A 255 11.02 -0.82 13.10
N ILE A 256 10.98 -2.01 12.50
CA ILE A 256 11.91 -2.40 11.44
C ILE A 256 11.76 -1.48 10.22
N SER A 257 10.54 -1.21 9.79
CA SER A 257 10.28 -0.37 8.60
C SER A 257 10.72 1.08 8.81
N VAL A 258 10.42 1.67 9.98
CA VAL A 258 10.86 3.02 10.35
C VAL A 258 12.38 3.12 10.38
N PHE A 259 13.06 2.14 10.97
CA PHE A 259 14.50 2.11 10.98
C PHE A 259 15.10 2.09 9.55
N ILE A 260 14.57 1.22 8.70
CA ILE A 260 14.99 1.14 7.28
C ILE A 260 14.72 2.46 6.55
N CYS A 261 13.54 3.06 6.74
CA CYS A 261 13.16 4.32 6.09
C CYS A 261 14.02 5.50 6.54
N ILE A 262 14.25 5.65 7.86
CA ILE A 262 15.12 6.70 8.40
C ILE A 262 16.54 6.53 7.86
N PHE A 263 17.06 5.31 7.87
CA PHE A 263 18.40 5.04 7.38
C PHE A 263 18.54 5.35 5.89
N PHE A 264 17.58 4.89 5.06
CA PHE A 264 17.53 5.17 3.62
C PHE A 264 17.43 6.68 3.33
N ALA A 265 16.49 7.36 3.99
CA ALA A 265 16.28 8.80 3.84
C ALA A 265 17.52 9.59 4.26
N THR A 266 18.18 9.21 5.36
CA THR A 266 19.42 9.84 5.83
C THR A 266 20.53 9.68 4.80
N CYS A 267 20.75 8.47 4.27
CA CYS A 267 21.75 8.23 3.24
C CYS A 267 21.49 9.06 1.98
N GLY A 268 20.24 9.06 1.48
CA GLY A 268 19.84 9.84 0.30
C GLY A 268 20.00 11.34 0.52
N TYR A 269 19.49 11.85 1.62
CA TYR A 269 19.53 13.28 1.93
C TYR A 269 20.93 13.79 2.21
N LEU A 270 21.75 13.06 2.96
CA LEU A 270 23.17 13.43 3.17
C LEU A 270 23.97 13.44 1.88
N THR A 271 23.57 12.64 0.88
CA THR A 271 24.21 12.62 -0.43
C THR A 271 23.81 13.83 -1.27
N PHE A 272 22.51 14.06 -1.45
CA PHE A 272 21.98 14.98 -2.47
C PHE A 272 21.36 16.27 -1.90
N THR A 273 21.06 16.31 -0.63
CA THR A 273 20.40 17.45 0.07
C THR A 273 19.12 17.94 -0.67
N GLY A 274 19.02 19.21 -1.01
CA GLY A 274 17.88 19.77 -1.72
C GLY A 274 17.75 19.35 -3.19
N PHE A 275 18.74 18.65 -3.74
CA PHE A 275 18.68 18.10 -5.12
C PHE A 275 17.97 16.73 -5.18
N THR A 276 17.53 16.18 -4.05
CA THR A 276 16.89 14.87 -4.00
C THR A 276 15.59 14.86 -4.83
N GLN A 277 15.53 13.95 -5.81
CA GLN A 277 14.37 13.76 -6.68
C GLN A 277 13.31 12.86 -6.03
N GLY A 278 12.10 12.83 -6.60
CA GLY A 278 11.01 11.96 -6.16
C GLY A 278 11.33 10.46 -6.26
N ASP A 279 12.17 10.05 -7.19
CA ASP A 279 12.87 8.77 -7.21
C ASP A 279 14.36 9.00 -6.94
N LEU A 280 14.86 8.46 -5.84
CA LEU A 280 16.28 8.60 -5.47
C LEU A 280 17.25 8.06 -6.54
N PHE A 281 16.85 7.04 -7.30
CA PHE A 281 17.68 6.47 -8.36
C PHE A 281 17.82 7.39 -9.57
N GLU A 282 16.98 8.41 -9.73
CA GLU A 282 17.16 9.47 -10.72
C GLU A 282 18.33 10.39 -10.40
N ASN A 283 18.70 10.53 -9.14
CA ASN A 283 19.83 11.34 -8.70
C ASN A 283 21.20 10.77 -9.09
N TYR A 284 21.32 9.47 -9.31
CA TYR A 284 22.61 8.85 -9.62
C TYR A 284 22.90 8.88 -11.11
N CYS A 285 24.18 9.02 -11.45
CA CYS A 285 24.66 9.04 -12.84
C CYS A 285 24.41 7.70 -13.54
N ARG A 286 24.21 7.75 -14.87
CA ARG A 286 23.92 6.56 -15.68
C ARG A 286 25.09 5.59 -15.78
N ASN A 287 26.31 6.08 -15.71
CA ASN A 287 27.54 5.29 -15.82
C ASN A 287 28.00 4.66 -14.50
N ASP A 288 27.23 4.73 -13.45
CA ASP A 288 27.51 4.08 -12.18
C ASP A 288 27.02 2.61 -12.20
N ASP A 289 27.95 1.66 -12.28
CA ASP A 289 27.64 0.23 -12.38
C ASP A 289 26.99 -0.34 -11.12
N LEU A 290 27.42 0.13 -9.92
CA LEU A 290 26.83 -0.32 -8.68
C LEU A 290 25.38 0.14 -8.54
N VAL A 291 25.11 1.39 -8.91
CA VAL A 291 23.75 1.94 -8.93
C VAL A 291 22.91 1.30 -10.02
N THR A 292 23.49 0.97 -11.17
CA THR A 292 22.79 0.24 -12.24
C THR A 292 22.32 -1.12 -11.76
N PHE A 293 23.14 -1.83 -10.98
CA PHE A 293 22.71 -3.05 -10.32
C PHE A 293 21.61 -2.79 -9.28
N GLY A 294 21.68 -1.69 -8.52
CA GLY A 294 20.62 -1.25 -7.61
C GLY A 294 19.30 -0.97 -8.34
N ARG A 295 19.34 -0.29 -9.49
CA ARG A 295 18.19 -0.06 -10.36
C ARG A 295 17.56 -1.37 -10.83
N PHE A 296 18.37 -2.33 -11.23
CA PHE A 296 17.87 -3.67 -11.58
C PHE A 296 17.15 -4.34 -10.40
N CYS A 297 17.76 -4.35 -9.22
CA CYS A 297 17.14 -4.90 -8.02
C CYS A 297 15.83 -4.19 -7.68
N TYR A 298 15.76 -2.87 -7.83
CA TYR A 298 14.56 -2.09 -7.56
C TYR A 298 13.45 -2.38 -8.57
N GLY A 299 13.76 -2.41 -9.87
CA GLY A 299 12.80 -2.81 -10.90
C GLY A 299 12.23 -4.21 -10.66
N VAL A 300 13.08 -5.18 -10.30
CA VAL A 300 12.62 -6.54 -9.93
C VAL A 300 11.74 -6.50 -8.68
N THR A 301 12.11 -5.73 -7.65
CA THR A 301 11.33 -5.61 -6.41
C THR A 301 9.91 -5.11 -6.68
N VAL A 302 9.74 -4.04 -7.47
CA VAL A 302 8.40 -3.51 -7.77
C VAL A 302 7.56 -4.46 -8.63
N ILE A 303 8.18 -5.16 -9.58
CA ILE A 303 7.50 -6.20 -10.37
C ILE A 303 7.01 -7.35 -9.48
N LEU A 304 7.79 -7.76 -8.48
CA LEU A 304 7.40 -8.81 -7.54
C LEU A 304 6.32 -8.36 -6.54
N THR A 305 6.25 -7.06 -6.24
CA THR A 305 5.27 -6.48 -5.31
C THR A 305 3.93 -6.19 -6.00
N TYR A 306 3.95 -5.88 -7.28
CA TYR A 306 2.77 -5.53 -8.09
C TYR A 306 1.58 -6.50 -7.95
N PRO A 307 1.75 -7.83 -7.95
CA PRO A 307 0.64 -8.78 -7.82
C PRO A 307 -0.16 -8.63 -6.53
N MET A 308 0.44 -8.12 -5.45
CA MET A 308 -0.25 -7.89 -4.19
C MET A 308 -1.31 -6.78 -4.34
N GLU A 309 -0.95 -5.66 -4.95
CA GLU A 309 -1.87 -4.54 -5.20
C GLU A 309 -2.96 -4.93 -6.21
N CYS A 310 -2.60 -5.69 -7.24
CA CYS A 310 -3.57 -6.23 -8.21
C CYS A 310 -4.58 -7.17 -7.54
N PHE A 311 -4.12 -7.98 -6.59
CA PHE A 311 -4.99 -8.88 -5.83
C PHE A 311 -6.04 -8.10 -5.04
N VAL A 312 -5.63 -7.06 -4.28
CA VAL A 312 -6.54 -6.23 -3.49
C VAL A 312 -7.54 -5.49 -4.38
N THR A 313 -7.06 -4.87 -5.46
CA THR A 313 -7.93 -4.18 -6.42
C THR A 313 -9.01 -5.11 -6.97
N ARG A 314 -8.62 -6.33 -7.33
CA ARG A 314 -9.54 -7.36 -7.84
C ARG A 314 -10.51 -7.84 -6.75
N GLU A 315 -10.06 -8.00 -5.51
CA GLU A 315 -10.91 -8.39 -4.38
C GLU A 315 -12.00 -7.35 -4.11
N VAL A 316 -11.65 -6.07 -4.17
CA VAL A 316 -12.66 -4.98 -4.05
C VAL A 316 -13.69 -5.06 -5.17
N ILE A 317 -13.28 -5.26 -6.43
CA ILE A 317 -14.19 -5.44 -7.56
C ILE A 317 -15.09 -6.66 -7.33
N ALA A 318 -14.51 -7.78 -6.87
CA ALA A 318 -15.25 -8.99 -6.57
C ALA A 318 -16.33 -8.75 -5.51
N ASN A 319 -15.97 -8.08 -4.41
CA ASN A 319 -16.89 -7.81 -3.31
C ASN A 319 -18.02 -6.86 -3.69
N VAL A 320 -17.71 -5.82 -4.47
CA VAL A 320 -18.71 -4.79 -4.85
C VAL A 320 -19.68 -5.30 -5.92
N PHE A 321 -19.18 -5.98 -6.95
CA PHE A 321 -19.97 -6.32 -8.14
C PHE A 321 -20.40 -7.80 -8.22
N PHE A 322 -19.69 -8.70 -7.54
CA PHE A 322 -19.89 -10.15 -7.67
C PHE A 322 -20.14 -10.88 -6.33
N GLY A 323 -20.38 -10.14 -5.25
CA GLY A 323 -20.65 -10.72 -3.93
C GLY A 323 -19.50 -11.55 -3.36
N GLY A 324 -18.25 -11.22 -3.75
CA GLY A 324 -17.03 -11.85 -3.23
C GLY A 324 -16.52 -13.06 -4.03
N ASN A 325 -17.32 -13.59 -4.98
CA ASN A 325 -16.96 -14.79 -5.75
C ASN A 325 -16.76 -14.48 -7.23
N LEU A 326 -15.52 -14.58 -7.72
CA LEU A 326 -15.19 -14.48 -9.13
C LEU A 326 -15.04 -15.89 -9.74
N SER A 327 -15.81 -16.20 -10.80
CA SER A 327 -15.54 -17.37 -11.61
C SER A 327 -14.15 -17.29 -12.25
N SER A 328 -13.58 -18.41 -12.70
CA SER A 328 -12.24 -18.45 -13.30
C SER A 328 -12.10 -17.52 -14.50
N VAL A 329 -13.13 -17.40 -15.32
CA VAL A 329 -13.14 -16.52 -16.48
C VAL A 329 -13.17 -15.04 -16.07
N PHE A 330 -14.08 -14.67 -15.15
CA PHE A 330 -14.15 -13.28 -14.65
C PHE A 330 -12.88 -12.88 -13.90
N HIS A 331 -12.25 -13.79 -13.17
CA HIS A 331 -10.96 -13.55 -12.53
C HIS A 331 -9.89 -13.12 -13.55
N ILE A 332 -9.75 -13.85 -14.66
CA ILE A 332 -8.80 -13.52 -15.73
C ILE A 332 -9.19 -12.19 -16.40
N VAL A 333 -10.46 -12.02 -16.77
CA VAL A 333 -10.94 -10.81 -17.45
C VAL A 333 -10.69 -9.56 -16.60
N VAL A 334 -11.08 -9.58 -15.32
CA VAL A 334 -10.89 -8.45 -14.40
C VAL A 334 -9.39 -8.16 -14.22
N THR A 335 -8.57 -9.20 -14.02
CA THR A 335 -7.11 -9.01 -13.87
C THR A 335 -6.49 -8.37 -15.10
N VAL A 336 -6.79 -8.88 -16.29
CA VAL A 336 -6.27 -8.33 -17.56
C VAL A 336 -6.76 -6.91 -17.77
N MET A 337 -8.03 -6.62 -17.53
CA MET A 337 -8.59 -5.28 -17.66
C MET A 337 -7.91 -4.28 -16.73
N VAL A 338 -7.80 -4.59 -15.44
CA VAL A 338 -7.18 -3.72 -14.43
C VAL A 338 -5.72 -3.43 -14.78
N ILE A 339 -4.94 -4.46 -15.12
CA ILE A 339 -3.53 -4.30 -15.48
C ILE A 339 -3.39 -3.49 -16.77
N THR A 340 -4.21 -3.77 -17.78
CA THR A 340 -4.16 -3.02 -19.05
C THR A 340 -4.45 -1.54 -18.84
N VAL A 341 -5.49 -1.20 -18.08
CA VAL A 341 -5.82 0.20 -17.79
C VAL A 341 -4.71 0.87 -16.98
N ALA A 342 -4.20 0.21 -15.92
CA ALA A 342 -3.08 0.74 -15.14
C ALA A 342 -1.82 0.98 -15.99
N THR A 343 -1.52 0.05 -16.91
CA THR A 343 -0.38 0.19 -17.84
C THR A 343 -0.59 1.33 -18.82
N LEU A 344 -1.77 1.45 -19.43
CA LEU A 344 -2.07 2.56 -20.34
C LEU A 344 -1.96 3.93 -19.64
N VAL A 345 -2.48 4.04 -18.42
CA VAL A 345 -2.34 5.28 -17.63
C VAL A 345 -0.88 5.57 -17.29
N SER A 346 -0.07 4.55 -16.94
CA SER A 346 1.35 4.73 -16.63
C SER A 346 2.19 5.18 -17.82
N LEU A 347 1.73 4.92 -19.04
CA LEU A 347 2.39 5.44 -20.26
C LEU A 347 2.13 6.93 -20.51
N LEU A 348 1.10 7.50 -19.87
CA LEU A 348 0.71 8.91 -20.02
C LEU A 348 1.29 9.81 -18.91
N ILE A 349 1.80 9.21 -17.85
CA ILE A 349 2.27 9.93 -16.65
C ILE A 349 3.78 9.74 -16.51
N ASP A 350 4.52 10.85 -16.47
CA ASP A 350 5.97 10.84 -16.35
C ASP A 350 6.47 11.16 -14.93
N CYS A 351 5.61 11.74 -14.09
CA CYS A 351 5.98 12.25 -12.78
C CYS A 351 5.55 11.31 -11.65
N LEU A 352 6.49 10.51 -11.13
CA LEU A 352 6.24 9.60 -10.01
C LEU A 352 5.86 10.35 -8.71
N GLY A 353 6.57 11.43 -8.39
CA GLY A 353 6.39 12.16 -7.12
C GLY A 353 4.95 12.66 -6.92
N ILE A 354 4.36 13.28 -7.93
CA ILE A 354 2.97 13.78 -7.89
C ILE A 354 1.98 12.63 -7.70
N VAL A 355 2.19 11.49 -8.38
CA VAL A 355 1.30 10.32 -8.27
C VAL A 355 1.32 9.78 -6.84
N LEU A 356 2.51 9.65 -6.24
CA LEU A 356 2.66 9.17 -4.86
C LEU A 356 2.04 10.15 -3.85
N GLU A 357 2.24 11.45 -4.05
CA GLU A 357 1.70 12.49 -3.19
C GLU A 357 0.17 12.51 -3.21
N LEU A 358 -0.44 12.59 -4.40
CA LEU A 358 -1.89 12.61 -4.55
C LEU A 358 -2.53 11.32 -4.02
N ASN A 359 -1.94 10.16 -4.30
CA ASN A 359 -2.43 8.90 -3.76
C ASN A 359 -2.35 8.86 -2.23
N GLY A 360 -1.25 9.37 -1.67
CA GLY A 360 -1.07 9.47 -0.22
C GLY A 360 -2.10 10.36 0.45
N VAL A 361 -2.28 11.56 -0.08
CA VAL A 361 -3.18 12.56 0.49
C VAL A 361 -4.66 12.16 0.34
N LEU A 362 -5.08 11.73 -0.85
CA LEU A 362 -6.50 11.49 -1.16
C LEU A 362 -6.99 10.09 -0.79
N CYS A 363 -6.14 9.06 -0.92
CA CYS A 363 -6.55 7.70 -0.70
C CYS A 363 -5.99 7.11 0.60
N ALA A 364 -4.67 7.23 0.83
CA ALA A 364 -4.04 6.62 1.98
C ALA A 364 -4.42 7.33 3.30
N THR A 365 -4.39 8.66 3.33
CA THR A 365 -4.70 9.43 4.55
C THR A 365 -6.08 9.10 5.15
N PRO A 366 -7.20 9.10 4.40
CA PRO A 366 -8.49 8.69 4.97
C PRO A 366 -8.52 7.23 5.40
N LEU A 367 -7.89 6.32 4.68
CA LEU A 367 -7.84 4.90 5.04
C LEU A 367 -7.06 4.64 6.33
N ILE A 368 -6.08 5.47 6.63
CA ILE A 368 -5.20 5.34 7.79
C ILE A 368 -5.75 6.08 8.99
N PHE A 369 -5.97 7.40 8.86
CA PHE A 369 -6.23 8.28 10.00
C PHE A 369 -7.72 8.41 10.30
N ILE A 370 -8.55 8.55 9.26
CA ILE A 370 -9.95 8.96 9.43
C ILE A 370 -10.85 7.77 9.71
N ILE A 371 -10.87 6.78 8.81
CA ILE A 371 -11.85 5.71 8.85
C ILE A 371 -11.66 4.79 10.07
N PRO A 372 -10.45 4.29 10.40
CA PRO A 372 -10.26 3.42 11.57
C PRO A 372 -10.61 4.13 12.88
N SER A 373 -10.17 5.41 13.02
CA SER A 373 -10.47 6.23 14.19
C SER A 373 -11.97 6.49 14.35
N ALA A 374 -12.66 6.85 13.26
CA ALA A 374 -14.10 7.10 13.27
C ALA A 374 -14.90 5.81 13.59
N CYS A 375 -14.49 4.66 13.03
CA CYS A 375 -15.10 3.38 13.34
C CYS A 375 -14.94 3.03 14.83
N TYR A 376 -13.73 3.15 15.35
CA TYR A 376 -13.47 2.85 16.76
C TYR A 376 -14.21 3.76 17.71
N LEU A 377 -14.25 5.07 17.45
CA LEU A 377 -14.99 6.04 18.27
C LEU A 377 -16.48 5.75 18.32
N LYS A 378 -17.05 5.25 17.21
CA LYS A 378 -18.49 4.94 17.13
C LYS A 378 -18.86 3.60 17.76
N LEU A 379 -17.96 2.62 17.73
CA LEU A 379 -18.22 1.26 18.20
C LEU A 379 -17.82 1.04 19.66
N SER A 380 -16.80 1.75 20.14
CA SER A 380 -16.26 1.56 21.48
C SER A 380 -17.17 2.21 22.54
N GLU A 381 -17.54 1.45 23.58
CA GLU A 381 -18.25 1.94 24.77
C GLU A 381 -17.31 2.46 25.86
N GLU A 382 -15.98 2.39 25.66
CA GLU A 382 -14.97 2.87 26.58
C GLU A 382 -15.18 4.35 26.96
N PRO A 383 -14.76 4.79 28.15
CA PRO A 383 -14.85 6.19 28.54
C PRO A 383 -13.99 7.09 27.63
N ARG A 384 -14.39 8.37 27.50
CA ARG A 384 -13.67 9.34 26.64
C ARG A 384 -12.21 9.57 27.05
N THR A 385 -11.87 9.25 28.28
CA THR A 385 -10.52 9.36 28.85
C THR A 385 -9.63 8.14 28.53
N HIS A 386 -10.18 7.10 27.91
CA HIS A 386 -9.39 5.95 27.50
C HIS A 386 -8.37 6.34 26.42
N SER A 387 -7.12 5.83 26.51
CA SER A 387 -6.03 6.20 25.62
C SER A 387 -6.36 6.03 24.14
N ASP A 388 -7.01 4.93 23.78
CA ASP A 388 -7.38 4.64 22.40
C ASP A 388 -8.38 5.66 21.82
N LYS A 389 -9.35 6.14 22.67
CA LYS A 389 -10.27 7.20 22.25
C LYS A 389 -9.60 8.55 22.11
N ILE A 390 -8.72 8.91 23.04
CA ILE A 390 -7.98 10.17 22.97
C ILE A 390 -7.15 10.21 21.69
N MET A 391 -6.38 9.13 21.41
CA MET A 391 -5.59 9.05 20.18
C MET A 391 -6.48 9.10 18.93
N SER A 392 -7.64 8.43 18.92
CA SER A 392 -8.59 8.50 17.81
C SER A 392 -9.14 9.92 17.59
N TYR A 393 -9.43 10.68 18.67
CA TYR A 393 -9.84 12.09 18.58
C TYR A 393 -8.72 12.98 18.03
N VAL A 394 -7.45 12.67 18.29
CA VAL A 394 -6.28 13.41 17.76
C VAL A 394 -6.05 13.05 16.29
N MET A 395 -6.18 11.77 15.93
CA MET A 395 -5.92 11.32 14.57
C MET A 395 -6.92 11.86 13.53
N LEU A 396 -8.19 12.05 13.90
CA LEU A 396 -9.20 12.57 12.99
C LEU A 396 -8.87 13.96 12.43
N PRO A 397 -8.61 15.01 13.24
CA PRO A 397 -8.27 16.33 12.73
C PRO A 397 -6.91 16.35 12.02
N ILE A 398 -5.93 15.55 12.46
CA ILE A 398 -4.65 15.42 11.75
C ILE A 398 -4.88 14.87 10.35
N GLY A 399 -5.61 13.76 10.21
CA GLY A 399 -5.94 13.18 8.91
C GLY A 399 -6.70 14.15 8.01
N ALA A 400 -7.69 14.88 8.55
CA ALA A 400 -8.42 15.89 7.81
C ALA A 400 -7.51 17.06 7.36
N ALA A 401 -6.61 17.52 8.23
CA ALA A 401 -5.65 18.58 7.91
C ALA A 401 -4.67 18.12 6.81
N VAL A 402 -4.09 16.93 6.93
CA VAL A 402 -3.19 16.37 5.90
C VAL A 402 -3.91 16.24 4.57
N MET A 403 -5.16 15.73 4.55
CA MET A 403 -5.94 15.58 3.33
C MET A 403 -6.21 16.92 2.65
N VAL A 404 -6.67 17.94 3.39
CA VAL A 404 -7.04 19.24 2.81
C VAL A 404 -5.80 20.04 2.43
N PHE A 405 -4.88 20.27 3.37
CA PHE A 405 -3.70 21.10 3.11
C PHE A 405 -2.70 20.40 2.18
N GLY A 406 -2.54 19.06 2.28
CA GLY A 406 -1.71 18.30 1.36
C GLY A 406 -2.23 18.38 -0.06
N PHE A 407 -3.56 18.25 -0.27
CA PHE A 407 -4.17 18.38 -1.58
C PHE A 407 -4.01 19.79 -2.18
N VAL A 408 -4.24 20.82 -1.38
CA VAL A 408 -4.01 22.21 -1.82
C VAL A 408 -2.55 22.42 -2.22
N MET A 409 -1.60 21.94 -1.42
CA MET A 409 -0.17 22.07 -1.71
C MET A 409 0.25 21.28 -2.94
N ALA A 410 -0.27 20.07 -3.14
CA ALA A 410 0.01 19.25 -4.32
C ALA A 410 -0.41 19.95 -5.63
N ILE A 411 -1.48 20.75 -5.60
CA ILE A 411 -1.94 21.51 -6.77
C ILE A 411 -1.20 22.84 -6.94
N THR A 412 -0.95 23.55 -5.82
CA THR A 412 -0.35 24.90 -5.89
C THR A 412 1.16 24.90 -6.03
N ASN A 413 1.83 23.88 -5.50
CA ASN A 413 3.28 23.68 -5.56
C ASN A 413 3.61 22.24 -5.93
N PRO A 414 3.32 21.81 -7.18
CA PRO A 414 3.66 20.46 -7.61
C PRO A 414 5.17 20.24 -7.55
N GLN A 415 5.58 19.01 -7.28
CA GLN A 415 7.02 18.65 -7.31
C GLN A 415 7.55 18.78 -8.73
N ASP A 416 8.73 19.38 -8.88
CA ASP A 416 9.41 19.48 -10.16
C ASP A 416 9.81 18.07 -10.64
N CYS A 417 9.48 17.78 -11.88
CA CYS A 417 9.80 16.51 -12.52
C CYS A 417 10.92 16.70 -13.54
N THR A 418 12.12 16.29 -13.16
CA THR A 418 13.29 16.28 -14.07
C THR A 418 13.50 14.91 -14.71
N HIS A 419 12.39 14.27 -15.14
CA HIS A 419 12.41 12.92 -15.66
C HIS A 419 13.41 12.76 -16.82
N GLY A 420 14.31 11.76 -16.71
CA GLY A 420 15.25 11.40 -17.75
C GLY A 420 16.45 12.35 -17.93
N GLN A 421 16.50 13.48 -17.25
CA GLN A 421 17.65 14.38 -17.27
C GLN A 421 18.72 13.89 -16.29
N GLU A 422 19.97 13.90 -16.77
CA GLU A 422 21.11 13.57 -15.93
C GLU A 422 21.50 14.77 -15.09
N MET A 423 21.84 14.55 -13.83
CA MET A 423 22.17 15.62 -12.89
C MET A 423 23.47 16.31 -13.29
N PHE A 424 23.58 17.62 -13.02
CA PHE A 424 24.71 18.46 -13.43
C PHE A 424 26.07 17.94 -12.95
N TYR A 425 26.14 17.30 -11.81
CA TYR A 425 27.37 16.72 -11.25
C TYR A 425 27.82 15.42 -11.94
N CYS A 426 27.05 14.90 -12.88
CA CYS A 426 27.43 13.71 -13.67
C CYS A 426 28.33 14.03 -14.87
N PHE A 427 28.50 15.32 -15.19
CA PHE A 427 29.34 15.76 -16.30
C PHE A 427 30.70 16.26 -15.80
N PRO A 428 31.82 15.60 -16.13
CA PRO A 428 33.13 15.96 -15.59
C PRO A 428 33.59 17.37 -15.95
N ASP A 429 33.12 17.95 -17.06
CA ASP A 429 33.53 19.27 -17.53
C ASP A 429 32.87 20.44 -16.74
N ASN A 430 31.79 20.19 -16.02
CA ASN A 430 31.08 21.22 -15.23
C ASN A 430 31.63 21.37 -13.81
N PHE A 431 32.51 20.50 -13.36
CA PHE A 431 33.06 20.53 -12.00
C PHE A 431 34.08 21.67 -11.77
N SER A 432 34.62 22.25 -12.84
CA SER A 432 35.58 23.37 -12.81
C SER A 432 34.94 24.75 -12.86
N LEU A 433 33.62 24.86 -13.06
CA LEU A 433 32.89 26.13 -13.29
C LEU A 433 32.13 26.68 -12.07
N THR A 434 32.32 26.12 -10.88
CA THR A 434 31.60 26.55 -9.67
C THR A 434 32.07 27.91 -9.08
N ASN A 435 32.93 28.66 -9.75
CA ASN A 435 33.30 30.03 -9.38
C ASN A 435 32.58 31.11 -10.19
N THR A 436 31.62 30.79 -11.06
CA THR A 436 30.92 31.77 -11.91
C THR A 436 29.42 31.49 -12.02
N SER A 437 28.72 31.08 -10.93
CA SER A 437 27.34 30.61 -11.00
C SER A 437 26.25 31.65 -10.69
N GLU A 438 26.52 32.94 -10.76
CA GLU A 438 25.42 33.93 -10.72
C GLU A 438 24.79 34.22 -12.11
N SER A 439 25.42 33.84 -13.22
CA SER A 439 24.93 34.19 -14.56
C SER A 439 24.00 33.13 -15.21
N HIS A 440 24.03 31.89 -14.80
CA HIS A 440 23.20 30.82 -15.42
C HIS A 440 21.79 30.68 -14.82
N ILE A 441 21.60 31.05 -13.57
CA ILE A 441 20.26 31.05 -12.95
C ILE A 441 19.39 32.17 -13.56
N GLN A 442 19.97 33.30 -13.93
CA GLN A 442 19.25 34.35 -14.64
C GLN A 442 18.86 34.01 -16.08
N GLN A 443 19.61 33.16 -16.78
CA GLN A 443 19.27 32.76 -18.16
C GLN A 443 18.12 31.75 -18.21
N THR A 444 18.03 30.84 -17.26
CA THR A 444 16.92 29.87 -17.22
C THR A 444 15.59 30.53 -16.82
N THR A 445 15.64 31.53 -15.94
CA THR A 445 14.45 32.34 -15.56
C THR A 445 14.01 33.24 -16.70
N GLN A 446 14.91 33.77 -17.52
CA GLN A 446 14.55 34.59 -18.69
C GLN A 446 13.96 33.74 -19.84
N LEU A 447 14.40 32.52 -20.05
CA LEU A 447 13.82 31.62 -21.06
C LEU A 447 12.41 31.14 -20.67
N SER A 448 12.13 30.93 -19.40
CA SER A 448 10.78 30.59 -18.92
C SER A 448 9.80 31.80 -19.03
N ILE A 449 10.29 33.03 -18.84
CA ILE A 449 9.47 34.25 -19.00
C ILE A 449 9.20 34.55 -20.49
N LEU A 450 10.17 34.24 -21.39
CA LEU A 450 9.96 34.40 -22.83
C LEU A 450 8.96 33.41 -23.43
N ASN A 451 8.89 32.20 -22.90
CA ASN A 451 7.92 31.18 -23.37
C ASN A 451 6.48 31.48 -22.90
N ILE A 452 6.29 32.23 -21.82
CA ILE A 452 4.95 32.64 -21.36
C ILE A 452 4.39 33.82 -22.19
N SER A 453 5.27 34.65 -22.79
CA SER A 453 4.83 35.79 -23.62
C SER A 453 4.55 35.43 -25.09
N ILE A 454 4.72 34.17 -25.53
CA ILE A 454 4.38 33.68 -26.88
C ILE A 454 3.02 32.99 -26.93
N PHE A 455 2.38 32.76 -25.77
CA PHE A 455 1.06 32.11 -25.64
C PHE A 455 -0.01 33.03 -24.99
N GLN A 456 0.12 34.36 -25.14
CA GLN A 456 -0.99 35.31 -24.95
C GLN A 456 -1.46 35.89 -26.27
#